data_8fdb660b7275832886eae96d9faf1ae0
#
_entry.id   8fdb660b7275832886eae96d9faf1ae0
#
_cell.length_a   1.000
_cell.length_b   1.000
_cell.length_c   1.000
_cell.angle_alpha   90.00
_cell.angle_beta   90.00
_cell.angle_gamma   90.00
#
_symmetry.space_group_name_H-M   'P 1'
#
loop_
_entity.id
_entity.type
_entity.pdbx_description
1 polymer ?
#
loop_
_entity_poly.entity_id
_entity_poly.type
_entity_poly.pdbx_seq_one_letter_code
_entity_poly.pdbx_strand_id
1 'polypeptide(L)'
;MAVRSFMPSGRVQLAHVQEAAERLKAVGALPTPILRSSIIDKSVGCVCHFKGEHLQRTGSFKYRGATNAVGALDAKTAANGVVAHSSGNHGAAVAAAAQARGIPCCIVVPHTTPAAKIENIERYGARVVLCEPTQTARTEASAAQVKAMGATFVHPYDDALVLAGQGTIGLELHEQLGRDELDAVLVPVSGGGLISGIAVAIKALRPSVRVIAVEPQGKELQLCLAKRQRVIDAATANAPIDTIADAIRTKAFGPTPWASASDLLDPTVLSVSNAQIGKAMRVAFVEMKQVVEPAGALTLAALLAPEFGALRAQGLVHVAAVVCGGNVDLELLMRHVAPRS
;
A
#
# COMPACT_ATOMS: atom_id res chain seq x y z
N MET A 1 14.97 -14.96 -15.37
CA MET A 1 15.36 -15.90 -14.27
C MET A 1 16.44 -15.39 -13.32
N ALA A 2 17.22 -14.36 -13.66
CA ALA A 2 18.37 -13.93 -12.85
C ALA A 2 18.05 -13.14 -11.56
N VAL A 3 16.87 -12.50 -11.42
CA VAL A 3 16.52 -11.69 -10.22
C VAL A 3 15.98 -12.53 -9.06
N ARG A 4 15.59 -13.80 -9.30
CA ARG A 4 15.10 -14.70 -8.23
C ARG A 4 16.20 -15.29 -7.32
N SER A 5 17.47 -15.14 -7.69
CA SER A 5 18.60 -15.71 -6.91
C SER A 5 19.00 -14.89 -5.68
N PHE A 6 18.41 -13.70 -5.47
CA PHE A 6 18.85 -12.77 -4.41
C PHE A 6 18.25 -13.01 -3.02
N MET A 7 17.29 -13.94 -2.86
CA MET A 7 16.65 -14.23 -1.57
C MET A 7 16.63 -15.72 -1.23
N PRO A 8 17.72 -16.28 -0.70
CA PRO A 8 17.78 -17.70 -0.33
C PRO A 8 16.70 -18.16 0.65
N SER A 9 16.19 -17.23 1.49
CA SER A 9 15.18 -17.54 2.52
C SER A 9 13.74 -17.25 2.10
N GLY A 10 13.51 -16.64 0.92
CA GLY A 10 12.16 -16.20 0.49
C GLY A 10 11.53 -15.08 1.33
N ARG A 11 12.23 -14.57 2.36
CA ARG A 11 11.77 -13.50 3.27
C ARG A 11 12.51 -12.20 3.00
N VAL A 12 11.77 -11.09 3.00
CA VAL A 12 12.37 -9.74 2.99
C VAL A 12 12.97 -9.45 4.36
N GLN A 13 14.14 -8.80 4.37
CA GLN A 13 14.90 -8.42 5.57
C GLN A 13 15.21 -6.92 5.53
N LEU A 14 15.65 -6.35 6.66
CA LEU A 14 16.01 -4.93 6.79
C LEU A 14 17.03 -4.49 5.72
N ALA A 15 18.04 -5.30 5.44
CA ALA A 15 19.05 -4.99 4.41
C ALA A 15 18.42 -4.73 3.03
N HIS A 16 17.42 -5.52 2.63
CA HIS A 16 16.71 -5.32 1.37
C HIS A 16 15.91 -4.00 1.35
N VAL A 17 15.37 -3.58 2.51
CA VAL A 17 14.67 -2.29 2.67
C VAL A 17 15.65 -1.13 2.59
N GLN A 18 16.83 -1.27 3.18
CA GLN A 18 17.90 -0.26 3.11
C GLN A 18 18.41 -0.10 1.68
N GLU A 19 18.65 -1.20 0.95
CA GLU A 19 18.99 -1.15 -0.48
C GLU A 19 17.88 -0.47 -1.31
N ALA A 20 16.61 -0.73 -0.98
CA ALA A 20 15.49 -0.06 -1.63
C ALA A 20 15.50 1.45 -1.36
N ALA A 21 15.83 1.89 -0.14
CA ALA A 21 15.95 3.31 0.19
C ALA A 21 17.03 4.00 -0.65
N GLU A 22 18.20 3.37 -0.84
CA GLU A 22 19.26 3.91 -1.69
C GLU A 22 18.80 4.02 -3.17
N ARG A 23 18.08 3.02 -3.68
CA ARG A 23 17.52 3.09 -5.06
C ARG A 23 16.48 4.22 -5.20
N LEU A 24 15.61 4.42 -4.20
CA LEU A 24 14.64 5.50 -4.20
C LEU A 24 15.33 6.87 -4.16
N LYS A 25 16.33 7.03 -3.31
CA LYS A 25 17.14 8.25 -3.20
C LYS A 25 17.85 8.59 -4.52
N ALA A 26 18.39 7.59 -5.20
CA ALA A 26 19.08 7.76 -6.49
C ALA A 26 18.20 8.34 -7.60
N VAL A 27 16.88 8.13 -7.54
CA VAL A 27 15.92 8.71 -8.50
C VAL A 27 15.20 9.95 -7.97
N GLY A 28 15.67 10.51 -6.85
CA GLY A 28 15.11 11.71 -6.24
C GLY A 28 13.72 11.51 -5.62
N ALA A 29 13.37 10.29 -5.21
CA ALA A 29 12.17 10.07 -4.41
C ALA A 29 12.35 10.69 -3.02
N LEU A 30 11.44 11.60 -2.66
CA LEU A 30 11.53 12.32 -1.39
C LEU A 30 10.81 11.55 -0.27
N PRO A 31 11.32 11.66 0.97
CA PRO A 31 10.57 11.22 2.14
C PRO A 31 9.23 11.96 2.23
N THR A 32 8.18 11.25 2.62
CA THR A 32 6.87 11.89 2.85
C THR A 32 6.79 12.51 4.25
N PRO A 33 6.01 13.59 4.43
CA PRO A 33 5.92 14.26 5.73
C PRO A 33 5.12 13.45 6.75
N ILE A 34 5.37 13.75 8.03
CA ILE A 34 4.48 13.42 9.14
C ILE A 34 3.53 14.60 9.36
N LEU A 35 2.24 14.36 9.18
CA LEU A 35 1.19 15.33 9.42
C LEU A 35 0.62 15.16 10.84
N ARG A 36 0.13 16.26 11.43
CA ARG A 36 -0.43 16.30 12.78
C ARG A 36 -1.74 17.07 12.80
N SER A 37 -2.63 16.71 13.73
CA SER A 37 -3.83 17.47 14.02
C SER A 37 -4.17 17.37 15.51
N SER A 38 -4.03 18.47 16.22
CA SER A 38 -4.38 18.53 17.66
C SER A 38 -5.86 18.24 17.93
N ILE A 39 -6.73 18.50 16.97
CA ILE A 39 -8.18 18.20 17.05
C ILE A 39 -8.36 16.67 17.02
N ILE A 40 -7.68 15.98 16.13
CA ILE A 40 -7.73 14.52 16.05
C ILE A 40 -7.07 13.90 17.29
N ASP A 41 -5.91 14.38 17.71
CA ASP A 41 -5.22 13.92 18.92
C ASP A 41 -6.15 13.97 20.13
N LYS A 42 -6.85 15.09 20.34
CA LYS A 42 -7.83 15.27 21.42
C LYS A 42 -9.02 14.30 21.29
N SER A 43 -9.53 14.08 20.08
CA SER A 43 -10.65 13.18 19.81
C SER A 43 -10.30 11.71 20.05
N VAL A 44 -9.09 11.30 19.66
CA VAL A 44 -8.58 9.93 19.79
C VAL A 44 -8.02 9.67 21.19
N GLY A 45 -7.51 10.69 21.85
CA GLY A 45 -6.91 10.63 23.19
C GLY A 45 -5.47 10.10 23.20
N CYS A 46 -4.76 10.22 22.07
CA CYS A 46 -3.34 9.94 21.93
C CYS A 46 -2.72 10.86 20.87
N VAL A 47 -1.41 10.87 20.78
CA VAL A 47 -0.64 11.63 19.79
C VAL A 47 -0.62 10.87 18.47
N CYS A 48 -1.29 11.40 17.44
CA CYS A 48 -1.40 10.77 16.14
C CYS A 48 -0.39 11.35 15.14
N HIS A 49 0.42 10.50 14.54
CA HIS A 49 1.40 10.84 13.52
C HIS A 49 0.95 10.28 12.16
N PHE A 50 0.46 11.13 11.26
CA PHE A 50 -0.05 10.69 9.95
C PHE A 50 1.06 10.67 8.93
N LYS A 51 1.53 9.48 8.52
CA LYS A 51 2.52 9.29 7.46
C LYS A 51 1.88 9.53 6.11
N GLY A 52 2.21 10.64 5.45
CA GLY A 52 1.51 11.21 4.30
C GLY A 52 1.88 10.57 2.96
N GLU A 53 1.65 9.27 2.77
CA GLU A 53 1.94 8.57 1.51
C GLU A 53 1.05 8.99 0.33
N HIS A 54 -0.08 9.65 0.58
CA HIS A 54 -0.89 10.30 -0.46
C HIS A 54 -0.18 11.51 -1.10
N LEU A 55 0.86 12.03 -0.48
CA LEU A 55 1.72 13.10 -0.99
C LEU A 55 2.96 12.57 -1.75
N GLN A 56 3.16 11.25 -1.79
CA GLN A 56 4.23 10.65 -2.56
C GLN A 56 3.98 10.84 -4.07
N ARG A 57 5.05 10.83 -4.86
CA ARG A 57 4.94 10.86 -6.33
C ARG A 57 3.91 9.83 -6.80
N THR A 58 3.09 10.16 -7.77
CA THR A 58 1.90 9.42 -8.25
C THR A 58 0.73 9.35 -7.26
N GLY A 59 0.76 10.07 -6.13
CA GLY A 59 -0.35 10.18 -5.19
C GLY A 59 -0.55 8.96 -4.29
N SER A 60 0.44 8.06 -4.15
CA SER A 60 0.35 6.91 -3.25
C SER A 60 1.69 6.25 -2.96
N PHE A 61 1.74 5.46 -1.88
CA PHE A 61 2.90 4.65 -1.47
C PHE A 61 3.44 3.70 -2.56
N LYS A 62 2.60 3.36 -3.54
CA LYS A 62 2.94 2.40 -4.60
C LYS A 62 4.18 2.79 -5.40
N TYR A 63 4.46 4.07 -5.51
CA TYR A 63 5.65 4.58 -6.17
C TYR A 63 6.96 4.00 -5.59
N ARG A 64 7.02 3.80 -4.27
CA ARG A 64 8.21 3.25 -3.59
C ARG A 64 8.56 1.84 -4.07
N GLY A 65 7.60 0.92 -3.98
CA GLY A 65 7.82 -0.46 -4.40
C GLY A 65 8.02 -0.60 -5.91
N ALA A 66 7.28 0.15 -6.73
CA ALA A 66 7.46 0.16 -8.17
C ALA A 66 8.87 0.66 -8.55
N THR A 67 9.32 1.75 -7.93
CA THR A 67 10.65 2.32 -8.16
C THR A 67 11.76 1.35 -7.76
N ASN A 68 11.63 0.68 -6.61
CA ASN A 68 12.61 -0.31 -6.19
C ASN A 68 12.66 -1.51 -7.15
N ALA A 69 11.50 -2.06 -7.52
CA ALA A 69 11.43 -3.21 -8.41
C ALA A 69 11.98 -2.90 -9.81
N VAL A 70 11.61 -1.74 -10.37
CA VAL A 70 12.12 -1.28 -11.67
C VAL A 70 13.62 -0.95 -11.56
N GLY A 71 14.04 -0.27 -10.49
CA GLY A 71 15.43 0.11 -10.25
C GLY A 71 16.40 -1.07 -10.09
N ALA A 72 15.92 -2.20 -9.57
CA ALA A 72 16.72 -3.39 -9.33
C ALA A 72 17.00 -4.24 -10.59
N LEU A 73 16.35 -3.97 -11.73
CA LEU A 73 16.60 -4.68 -12.97
C LEU A 73 18.01 -4.37 -13.49
N ASP A 74 18.73 -5.38 -13.95
CA ASP A 74 19.97 -5.15 -14.71
C ASP A 74 19.69 -4.47 -16.07
N ALA A 75 20.70 -3.92 -16.71
CA ALA A 75 20.54 -3.16 -17.94
C ALA A 75 19.92 -3.98 -19.09
N LYS A 76 20.26 -5.26 -19.21
CA LYS A 76 19.75 -6.16 -20.25
C LYS A 76 18.25 -6.45 -20.03
N THR A 77 17.87 -6.77 -18.82
CA THR A 77 16.47 -7.03 -18.45
C THR A 77 15.62 -5.76 -18.56
N ALA A 78 16.16 -4.62 -18.13
CA ALA A 78 15.50 -3.32 -18.19
C ALA A 78 15.21 -2.86 -19.62
N ALA A 79 16.09 -3.17 -20.58
CA ALA A 79 15.90 -2.82 -22.00
C ALA A 79 14.60 -3.41 -22.58
N ASN A 80 14.15 -4.55 -22.09
CA ASN A 80 12.89 -5.18 -22.50
C ASN A 80 11.66 -4.53 -21.83
N GLY A 81 11.87 -3.68 -20.82
CA GLY A 81 10.81 -2.98 -20.13
C GLY A 81 10.08 -3.78 -19.06
N VAL A 82 8.95 -3.23 -18.62
CA VAL A 82 8.12 -3.78 -17.55
C VAL A 82 6.65 -3.87 -17.94
N VAL A 83 5.96 -4.83 -17.35
CA VAL A 83 4.50 -5.03 -17.47
C VAL A 83 3.87 -5.08 -16.09
N ALA A 84 2.70 -4.45 -15.94
CA ALA A 84 1.84 -4.65 -14.77
C ALA A 84 0.37 -4.68 -15.18
N HIS A 85 -0.50 -5.21 -14.31
CA HIS A 85 -1.94 -5.04 -14.46
C HIS A 85 -2.50 -4.24 -13.29
N SER A 86 -2.97 -3.04 -13.56
CA SER A 86 -3.65 -2.21 -12.57
C SER A 86 -4.19 -0.95 -13.21
N SER A 87 -5.47 -0.68 -13.02
CA SER A 87 -6.10 0.59 -13.44
C SER A 87 -5.93 1.74 -12.43
N GLY A 88 -5.26 1.49 -11.28
CA GLY A 88 -5.12 2.45 -10.19
C GLY A 88 -3.68 2.75 -9.83
N ASN A 89 -3.45 2.98 -8.54
CA ASN A 89 -2.17 3.44 -7.97
C ASN A 89 -0.93 2.65 -8.41
N HIS A 90 -1.05 1.34 -8.58
CA HIS A 90 0.10 0.52 -8.98
C HIS A 90 0.47 0.72 -10.45
N GLY A 91 -0.52 0.81 -11.34
CA GLY A 91 -0.28 1.07 -12.77
C GLY A 91 0.44 2.39 -13.00
N ALA A 92 -0.06 3.47 -12.38
CA ALA A 92 0.58 4.79 -12.45
C ALA A 92 1.99 4.78 -11.84
N ALA A 93 2.19 4.05 -10.73
CA ALA A 93 3.48 3.96 -10.07
C ALA A 93 4.54 3.22 -10.92
N VAL A 94 4.16 2.09 -11.57
CA VAL A 94 5.06 1.34 -12.46
C VAL A 94 5.38 2.16 -13.70
N ALA A 95 4.39 2.85 -14.29
CA ALA A 95 4.60 3.74 -15.42
C ALA A 95 5.57 4.87 -15.08
N ALA A 96 5.39 5.54 -13.93
CA ALA A 96 6.28 6.61 -13.48
C ALA A 96 7.71 6.13 -13.17
N ALA A 97 7.86 4.93 -12.58
CA ALA A 97 9.15 4.33 -12.31
C ALA A 97 9.89 3.95 -13.61
N ALA A 98 9.17 3.39 -14.58
CA ALA A 98 9.71 3.08 -15.90
C ALA A 98 10.11 4.33 -16.66
N GLN A 99 9.29 5.39 -16.64
CA GLN A 99 9.62 6.68 -17.23
C GLN A 99 10.91 7.27 -16.63
N ALA A 100 11.02 7.25 -15.29
CA ALA A 100 12.22 7.76 -14.60
C ALA A 100 13.49 7.01 -14.98
N ARG A 101 13.37 5.73 -15.36
CA ARG A 101 14.47 4.89 -15.80
C ARG A 101 14.69 4.91 -17.33
N GLY A 102 13.78 5.51 -18.10
CA GLY A 102 13.84 5.56 -19.56
C GLY A 102 13.64 4.18 -20.25
N ILE A 103 12.78 3.32 -19.67
CA ILE A 103 12.52 1.97 -20.19
C ILE A 103 11.07 1.80 -20.65
N PRO A 104 10.79 0.85 -21.59
CA PRO A 104 9.44 0.57 -22.03
C PRO A 104 8.52 0.11 -20.88
N CYS A 105 7.25 0.55 -20.91
CA CYS A 105 6.25 0.15 -19.93
C CYS A 105 4.93 -0.19 -20.61
N CYS A 106 4.32 -1.31 -20.21
CA CYS A 106 2.99 -1.70 -20.66
C CYS A 106 2.10 -1.98 -19.45
N ILE A 107 0.95 -1.31 -19.37
CA ILE A 107 -0.03 -1.51 -18.29
C ILE A 107 -1.31 -2.11 -18.87
N VAL A 108 -1.69 -3.27 -18.37
CA VAL A 108 -2.94 -3.94 -18.72
C VAL A 108 -4.05 -3.45 -17.79
N VAL A 109 -5.15 -2.97 -18.37
CA VAL A 109 -6.31 -2.46 -17.62
C VAL A 109 -7.62 -3.02 -18.20
N PRO A 110 -8.67 -3.20 -17.40
CA PRO A 110 -10.00 -3.53 -17.91
C PRO A 110 -10.53 -2.44 -18.85
N HIS A 111 -11.25 -2.84 -19.91
CA HIS A 111 -11.90 -1.88 -20.81
C HIS A 111 -12.96 -0.99 -20.11
N THR A 112 -13.46 -1.42 -18.94
CA THR A 112 -14.38 -0.66 -18.10
C THR A 112 -13.70 0.39 -17.23
N THR A 113 -12.38 0.55 -17.34
CA THR A 113 -11.62 1.53 -16.56
C THR A 113 -11.97 2.95 -17.00
N PRO A 114 -12.31 3.87 -16.06
CA PRO A 114 -12.58 5.27 -16.40
C PRO A 114 -11.41 5.92 -17.14
N ALA A 115 -11.71 6.76 -18.12
CA ALA A 115 -10.71 7.45 -18.95
C ALA A 115 -9.67 8.22 -18.13
N ALA A 116 -10.09 8.93 -17.10
CA ALA A 116 -9.18 9.66 -16.21
C ALA A 116 -8.11 8.77 -15.53
N LYS A 117 -8.44 7.50 -15.23
CA LYS A 117 -7.47 6.54 -14.68
C LYS A 117 -6.48 6.07 -15.77
N ILE A 118 -6.95 5.90 -17.00
CA ILE A 118 -6.10 5.56 -18.15
C ILE A 118 -5.15 6.71 -18.46
N GLU A 119 -5.66 7.93 -18.58
CA GLU A 119 -4.87 9.13 -18.80
C GLU A 119 -3.80 9.35 -17.71
N ASN A 120 -4.13 9.01 -16.44
CA ASN A 120 -3.16 9.08 -15.36
C ASN A 120 -1.99 8.09 -15.53
N ILE A 121 -2.19 6.95 -16.19
CA ILE A 121 -1.14 5.99 -16.54
C ILE A 121 -0.35 6.47 -17.76
N GLU A 122 -1.05 6.89 -18.81
CA GLU A 122 -0.47 7.32 -20.09
C GLU A 122 0.39 8.58 -19.97
N ARG A 123 0.08 9.49 -19.03
CA ARG A 123 0.91 10.70 -18.75
C ARG A 123 2.35 10.37 -18.38
N TYR A 124 2.62 9.15 -17.91
CA TYR A 124 3.97 8.65 -17.63
C TYR A 124 4.57 7.87 -18.81
N GLY A 125 3.97 7.94 -20.01
CA GLY A 125 4.49 7.34 -21.22
C GLY A 125 4.30 5.83 -21.32
N ALA A 126 3.49 5.20 -20.48
CA ALA A 126 3.18 3.79 -20.56
C ALA A 126 2.18 3.50 -21.68
N ARG A 127 2.40 2.42 -22.42
CA ARG A 127 1.41 1.87 -23.34
C ARG A 127 0.32 1.14 -22.55
N VAL A 128 -0.94 1.48 -22.78
CA VAL A 128 -2.09 0.81 -22.16
C VAL A 128 -2.64 -0.27 -23.09
N VAL A 129 -2.93 -1.43 -22.52
CA VAL A 129 -3.58 -2.57 -23.20
C VAL A 129 -4.86 -2.89 -22.48
N LEU A 130 -5.98 -2.87 -23.19
CA LEU A 130 -7.31 -3.16 -22.65
C LEU A 130 -7.57 -4.68 -22.60
N CYS A 131 -8.26 -5.15 -21.56
CA CYS A 131 -8.70 -6.54 -21.42
C CYS A 131 -10.11 -6.61 -20.82
N GLU A 132 -10.67 -7.81 -20.75
CA GLU A 132 -11.91 -8.06 -20.03
C GLU A 132 -11.78 -7.83 -18.52
N PRO A 133 -12.85 -7.42 -17.81
CA PRO A 133 -12.80 -7.01 -16.41
C PRO A 133 -12.76 -8.21 -15.43
N THR A 134 -12.05 -9.28 -15.80
CA THR A 134 -11.86 -10.47 -14.95
C THR A 134 -10.40 -10.61 -14.53
N GLN A 135 -10.15 -11.30 -13.40
CA GLN A 135 -8.79 -11.55 -12.95
C GLN A 135 -8.02 -12.46 -13.94
N THR A 136 -8.69 -13.45 -14.52
CA THR A 136 -8.12 -14.35 -15.53
C THR A 136 -7.65 -13.56 -16.74
N ALA A 137 -8.52 -12.74 -17.33
CA ALA A 137 -8.18 -11.95 -18.52
C ALA A 137 -7.02 -10.97 -18.27
N ARG A 138 -6.96 -10.33 -17.07
CA ARG A 138 -5.83 -9.47 -16.69
C ARG A 138 -4.53 -10.27 -16.63
N THR A 139 -4.56 -11.46 -16.05
CA THR A 139 -3.38 -12.33 -15.93
C THR A 139 -2.91 -12.80 -17.29
N GLU A 140 -3.82 -13.29 -18.15
CA GLU A 140 -3.51 -13.77 -19.49
C GLU A 140 -2.98 -12.65 -20.40
N ALA A 141 -3.65 -11.49 -20.42
CA ALA A 141 -3.20 -10.34 -21.19
C ALA A 141 -1.81 -9.85 -20.74
N SER A 142 -1.57 -9.82 -19.42
CA SER A 142 -0.25 -9.46 -18.89
C SER A 142 0.83 -10.46 -19.28
N ALA A 143 0.55 -11.76 -19.19
CA ALA A 143 1.48 -12.81 -19.60
C ALA A 143 1.80 -12.73 -21.09
N ALA A 144 0.81 -12.43 -21.94
CA ALA A 144 1.01 -12.21 -23.36
C ALA A 144 1.94 -11.02 -23.63
N GLN A 145 1.77 -9.88 -22.92
CA GLN A 145 2.64 -8.72 -23.07
C GLN A 145 4.07 -9.01 -22.57
N VAL A 146 4.21 -9.70 -21.43
CA VAL A 146 5.51 -10.15 -20.92
C VAL A 146 6.24 -10.99 -21.95
N LYS A 147 5.56 -11.96 -22.56
CA LYS A 147 6.14 -12.82 -23.62
C LYS A 147 6.52 -12.03 -24.86
N ALA A 148 5.63 -11.15 -25.33
CA ALA A 148 5.85 -10.37 -26.55
C ALA A 148 7.02 -9.37 -26.43
N MET A 149 7.19 -8.77 -25.27
CA MET A 149 8.24 -7.80 -25.00
C MET A 149 9.51 -8.42 -24.41
N GLY A 150 9.47 -9.64 -23.90
CA GLY A 150 10.52 -10.19 -23.04
C GLY A 150 10.66 -9.46 -21.70
N ALA A 151 9.62 -8.71 -21.30
CA ALA A 151 9.62 -7.78 -20.18
C ALA A 151 9.47 -8.47 -18.81
N THR A 152 9.74 -7.71 -17.74
CA THR A 152 9.51 -8.17 -16.38
C THR A 152 8.12 -7.76 -15.89
N PHE A 153 7.37 -8.71 -15.31
CA PHE A 153 6.12 -8.41 -14.65
C PHE A 153 6.37 -7.87 -13.24
N VAL A 154 5.81 -6.70 -12.90
CA VAL A 154 5.89 -6.07 -11.57
C VAL A 154 4.58 -6.29 -10.83
N HIS A 155 4.61 -7.22 -9.85
CA HIS A 155 3.42 -7.58 -9.10
C HIS A 155 3.03 -6.49 -8.07
N PRO A 156 1.74 -6.16 -7.87
CA PRO A 156 1.32 -5.04 -7.02
C PRO A 156 1.61 -5.20 -5.51
N TYR A 157 1.89 -6.40 -5.02
CA TYR A 157 2.14 -6.68 -3.59
C TYR A 157 2.88 -7.99 -3.33
N ASP A 158 2.78 -9.01 -4.19
CA ASP A 158 3.42 -10.32 -3.98
C ASP A 158 4.75 -10.40 -4.74
N ASP A 159 5.64 -9.51 -4.36
CA ASP A 159 6.97 -9.35 -4.95
C ASP A 159 7.91 -8.80 -3.87
N ALA A 160 9.03 -9.44 -3.66
CA ALA A 160 9.97 -9.11 -2.60
C ALA A 160 10.61 -7.71 -2.79
N LEU A 161 10.88 -7.31 -4.03
CA LEU A 161 11.42 -5.98 -4.33
C LEU A 161 10.36 -4.90 -4.10
N VAL A 162 9.11 -5.17 -4.50
CA VAL A 162 7.99 -4.25 -4.19
C VAL A 162 7.82 -4.12 -2.69
N LEU A 163 7.84 -5.22 -1.95
CA LEU A 163 7.75 -5.23 -0.49
C LEU A 163 8.84 -4.40 0.17
N ALA A 164 10.10 -4.63 -0.23
CA ALA A 164 11.26 -3.90 0.29
C ALA A 164 11.14 -2.39 0.04
N GLY A 165 10.67 -1.98 -1.14
CA GLY A 165 10.40 -0.58 -1.44
C GLY A 165 9.34 0.04 -0.52
N GLN A 166 8.26 -0.69 -0.20
CA GLN A 166 7.25 -0.23 0.76
C GLN A 166 7.80 -0.11 2.18
N GLY A 167 8.77 -0.97 2.52
CA GLY A 167 9.43 -0.96 3.84
C GLY A 167 10.20 0.33 4.14
N THR A 168 10.57 1.10 3.12
CA THR A 168 11.23 2.41 3.30
C THR A 168 10.39 3.39 4.10
N ILE A 169 9.06 3.23 4.14
CA ILE A 169 8.16 3.98 5.03
C ILE A 169 8.53 3.73 6.50
N GLY A 170 8.86 2.48 6.84
CA GLY A 170 9.29 2.12 8.20
C GLY A 170 10.65 2.74 8.58
N LEU A 171 11.59 2.85 7.63
CA LEU A 171 12.85 3.58 7.84
C LEU A 171 12.57 5.05 8.12
N GLU A 172 11.75 5.69 7.28
CA GLU A 172 11.39 7.10 7.45
C GLU A 172 10.65 7.37 8.79
N LEU A 173 9.74 6.48 9.20
CA LEU A 173 9.10 6.59 10.52
C LEU A 173 10.12 6.48 11.66
N HIS A 174 11.12 5.60 11.53
CA HIS A 174 12.21 5.50 12.50
C HIS A 174 13.06 6.77 12.58
N GLU A 175 13.34 7.39 11.45
CA GLU A 175 14.17 8.60 11.35
C GLU A 175 13.43 9.87 11.76
N GLN A 176 12.14 9.98 11.39
CA GLN A 176 11.31 11.18 11.59
C GLN A 176 10.71 11.30 12.98
N LEU A 177 10.57 10.19 13.72
CA LEU A 177 10.00 10.18 15.07
C LEU A 177 11.04 9.84 16.12
N GLY A 178 11.01 10.57 17.23
CA GLY A 178 11.86 10.33 18.39
C GLY A 178 11.74 8.89 18.93
N ARG A 179 12.71 8.47 19.73
CA ARG A 179 12.77 7.09 20.23
C ARG A 179 11.49 6.69 20.98
N ASP A 180 10.95 7.62 21.77
CA ASP A 180 9.79 7.42 22.64
C ASP A 180 8.50 7.98 22.01
N GLU A 181 8.53 8.33 20.72
CA GLU A 181 7.38 8.91 19.99
C GLU A 181 6.72 7.91 19.03
N LEU A 182 6.81 6.61 19.31
CA LEU A 182 6.16 5.59 18.48
C LEU A 182 5.90 4.31 19.27
N ASP A 183 4.66 4.06 19.64
CA ASP A 183 4.19 2.83 20.31
C ASP A 183 3.60 1.84 19.30
N ALA A 184 2.90 2.38 18.29
CA ALA A 184 2.25 1.55 17.27
C ALA A 184 2.23 2.22 15.89
N VAL A 185 2.20 1.40 14.84
CA VAL A 185 1.96 1.82 13.45
C VAL A 185 0.71 1.13 12.94
N LEU A 186 -0.31 1.90 12.58
CA LEU A 186 -1.51 1.41 11.90
C LEU A 186 -1.29 1.45 10.39
N VAL A 187 -1.52 0.31 9.73
CA VAL A 187 -1.24 0.16 8.29
C VAL A 187 -2.45 -0.45 7.57
N PRO A 188 -2.95 0.18 6.49
CA PRO A 188 -4.05 -0.38 5.71
C PRO A 188 -3.60 -1.62 4.94
N VAL A 189 -4.46 -2.65 4.90
CA VAL A 189 -4.10 -3.97 4.37
C VAL A 189 -5.00 -4.40 3.22
N SER A 190 -4.37 -4.64 2.05
CA SER A 190 -4.93 -5.40 0.92
C SER A 190 -4.21 -6.76 0.81
N GLY A 191 -3.33 -6.95 -0.15
CA GLY A 191 -2.53 -8.17 -0.33
C GLY A 191 -1.29 -8.28 0.58
N GLY A 192 -1.08 -7.35 1.50
CA GLY A 192 -0.07 -7.42 2.55
C GLY A 192 1.28 -6.75 2.23
N GLY A 193 1.54 -6.35 0.99
CA GLY A 193 2.87 -5.81 0.61
C GLY A 193 3.30 -4.57 1.39
N LEU A 194 2.37 -3.65 1.69
CA LEU A 194 2.65 -2.43 2.45
C LEU A 194 3.02 -2.75 3.91
N ILE A 195 2.11 -3.42 4.61
CA ILE A 195 2.29 -3.71 6.03
C ILE A 195 3.50 -4.61 6.30
N SER A 196 3.74 -5.59 5.41
CA SER A 196 4.88 -6.50 5.57
C SER A 196 6.22 -5.78 5.40
N GLY A 197 6.34 -4.89 4.41
CA GLY A 197 7.54 -4.07 4.27
C GLY A 197 7.79 -3.18 5.49
N ILE A 198 6.75 -2.48 5.96
CA ILE A 198 6.83 -1.64 7.17
C ILE A 198 7.18 -2.49 8.39
N ALA A 199 6.55 -3.64 8.58
CA ALA A 199 6.81 -4.52 9.73
C ALA A 199 8.26 -5.01 9.76
N VAL A 200 8.82 -5.40 8.61
CA VAL A 200 10.24 -5.80 8.53
C VAL A 200 11.16 -4.69 9.00
N ALA A 201 10.96 -3.45 8.56
CA ALA A 201 11.80 -2.33 8.97
C ALA A 201 11.58 -1.95 10.45
N ILE A 202 10.33 -1.76 10.85
CA ILE A 202 9.98 -1.34 12.22
C ILE A 202 10.42 -2.37 13.25
N LYS A 203 10.12 -3.65 13.06
CA LYS A 203 10.47 -4.67 14.05
C LYS A 203 11.98 -4.93 14.16
N ALA A 204 12.73 -4.69 13.09
CA ALA A 204 14.19 -4.75 13.13
C ALA A 204 14.82 -3.55 13.87
N LEU A 205 14.24 -2.35 13.76
CA LEU A 205 14.79 -1.11 14.32
C LEU A 205 14.18 -0.74 15.68
N ARG A 206 12.92 -1.08 15.90
CA ARG A 206 12.12 -0.80 17.10
C ARG A 206 11.27 -2.02 17.47
N PRO A 207 11.85 -3.08 18.06
CA PRO A 207 11.15 -4.35 18.32
C PRO A 207 9.89 -4.23 19.18
N SER A 208 9.82 -3.24 20.08
CA SER A 208 8.68 -2.98 20.96
C SER A 208 7.47 -2.36 20.24
N VAL A 209 7.69 -1.67 19.11
CA VAL A 209 6.61 -0.99 18.38
C VAL A 209 5.67 -2.02 17.77
N ARG A 210 4.38 -1.84 18.00
CA ARG A 210 3.32 -2.71 17.46
C ARG A 210 3.02 -2.33 16.01
N VAL A 211 2.89 -3.30 15.12
CA VAL A 211 2.46 -3.07 13.73
C VAL A 211 1.07 -3.67 13.55
N ILE A 212 0.06 -2.81 13.54
CA ILE A 212 -1.35 -3.18 13.62
C ILE A 212 -1.99 -3.03 12.24
N ALA A 213 -2.62 -4.10 11.77
CA ALA A 213 -3.34 -4.12 10.51
C ALA A 213 -4.68 -3.41 10.62
N VAL A 214 -5.02 -2.63 9.58
CA VAL A 214 -6.36 -2.05 9.40
C VAL A 214 -6.94 -2.53 8.07
N GLU A 215 -8.14 -3.08 8.10
CA GLU A 215 -8.79 -3.63 6.92
C GLU A 215 -10.27 -3.21 6.84
N PRO A 216 -10.89 -3.17 5.64
CA PRO A 216 -12.33 -3.04 5.54
C PRO A 216 -13.01 -4.31 6.06
N GLN A 217 -14.22 -4.19 6.58
CA GLN A 217 -15.04 -5.33 6.99
C GLN A 217 -15.18 -6.34 5.84
N GLY A 218 -15.28 -7.63 6.19
CA GLY A 218 -15.40 -8.73 5.22
C GLY A 218 -14.06 -9.38 4.82
N LYS A 219 -12.94 -8.97 5.44
CA LYS A 219 -11.66 -9.68 5.37
C LYS A 219 -11.46 -10.53 6.62
N GLU A 220 -10.52 -11.47 6.56
CA GLU A 220 -10.32 -12.50 7.60
C GLU A 220 -8.87 -12.53 8.13
N LEU A 221 -8.14 -11.42 8.06
CA LEU A 221 -6.75 -11.41 8.49
C LEU A 221 -6.61 -11.74 9.98
N GLN A 222 -7.54 -11.27 10.82
CA GLN A 222 -7.59 -11.61 12.25
C GLN A 222 -7.58 -13.14 12.45
N LEU A 223 -8.39 -13.87 11.69
CA LEU A 223 -8.46 -15.33 11.76
C LEU A 223 -7.16 -15.99 11.26
N CYS A 224 -6.58 -15.45 10.18
CA CYS A 224 -5.31 -15.94 9.64
C CYS A 224 -4.17 -15.80 10.66
N LEU A 225 -4.07 -14.65 11.33
CA LEU A 225 -3.05 -14.41 12.35
C LEU A 225 -3.27 -15.30 13.58
N ALA A 226 -4.51 -15.44 14.05
CA ALA A 226 -4.84 -16.31 15.20
C ALA A 226 -4.50 -17.78 14.92
N LYS A 227 -4.74 -18.27 13.72
CA LYS A 227 -4.42 -19.63 13.30
C LYS A 227 -2.95 -19.81 12.88
N ARG A 228 -2.18 -18.74 12.78
CA ARG A 228 -0.81 -18.73 12.21
C ARG A 228 -0.75 -19.41 10.84
N GLN A 229 -1.81 -19.28 10.08
CA GLN A 229 -1.95 -19.91 8.77
C GLN A 229 -2.61 -18.94 7.79
N ARG A 230 -2.05 -18.84 6.60
CA ARG A 230 -2.69 -18.11 5.51
C ARG A 230 -3.95 -18.88 5.07
N VAL A 231 -5.04 -18.60 5.75
CA VAL A 231 -6.32 -19.24 5.44
C VAL A 231 -6.91 -18.55 4.22
N ILE A 232 -7.26 -19.33 3.21
CA ILE A 232 -8.09 -18.90 2.09
C ILE A 232 -9.19 -19.93 1.98
N ASP A 233 -10.41 -19.53 2.29
CA ASP A 233 -11.55 -20.30 1.86
C ASP A 233 -11.65 -20.19 0.34
N ALA A 234 -11.47 -21.31 -0.37
CA ALA A 234 -11.51 -21.36 -1.84
C ALA A 234 -12.86 -20.86 -2.39
N ALA A 235 -13.97 -21.05 -1.66
CA ALA A 235 -15.29 -20.58 -2.05
C ALA A 235 -15.41 -19.04 -1.96
N THR A 236 -14.70 -18.41 -1.04
CA THR A 236 -14.76 -16.96 -0.79
C THR A 236 -13.54 -16.19 -1.30
N ALA A 237 -12.46 -16.87 -1.68
CA ALA A 237 -11.19 -16.25 -2.08
C ALA A 237 -11.36 -15.21 -3.20
N ASN A 238 -12.25 -15.45 -4.14
CA ASN A 238 -12.53 -14.57 -5.28
C ASN A 238 -13.81 -13.73 -5.10
N ALA A 239 -14.53 -13.88 -4.00
CA ALA A 239 -15.72 -13.08 -3.76
C ALA A 239 -15.32 -11.61 -3.48
N PRO A 240 -15.98 -10.63 -4.10
CA PRO A 240 -15.68 -9.24 -3.88
C PRO A 240 -15.95 -8.85 -2.42
N ILE A 241 -15.11 -7.97 -1.86
CA ILE A 241 -15.36 -7.33 -0.58
C ILE A 241 -16.26 -6.13 -0.85
N ASP A 242 -17.35 -5.99 -0.10
CA ASP A 242 -18.19 -4.80 -0.13
C ASP A 242 -17.48 -3.64 0.57
N THR A 243 -16.70 -2.89 -0.20
CA THR A 243 -15.98 -1.72 0.31
C THR A 243 -15.87 -0.61 -0.72
N ILE A 244 -16.01 0.64 -0.24
CA ILE A 244 -15.71 1.85 -1.02
C ILE A 244 -14.20 2.02 -1.27
N ALA A 245 -13.35 1.32 -0.50
CA ALA A 245 -11.90 1.32 -0.66
C ALA A 245 -11.48 0.39 -1.82
N ASP A 246 -11.68 0.82 -3.06
CA ASP A 246 -11.46 0.06 -4.29
C ASP A 246 -10.04 -0.49 -4.45
N ALA A 247 -9.04 0.16 -3.86
CA ALA A 247 -7.65 -0.30 -3.82
C ALA A 247 -7.41 -1.45 -2.82
N ILE A 248 -8.40 -1.78 -1.95
CA ILE A 248 -8.27 -2.80 -0.89
C ILE A 248 -9.33 -3.90 -1.05
N ARG A 249 -9.35 -4.56 -2.21
CA ARG A 249 -10.30 -5.64 -2.52
C ARG A 249 -9.72 -7.04 -2.44
N THR A 250 -8.40 -7.17 -2.28
CA THR A 250 -7.74 -8.48 -2.17
C THR A 250 -8.02 -9.08 -0.79
N LYS A 251 -8.68 -10.23 -0.72
CA LYS A 251 -9.05 -10.88 0.54
C LYS A 251 -7.85 -11.47 1.27
N ALA A 252 -6.94 -12.09 0.56
CA ALA A 252 -5.83 -12.82 1.16
C ALA A 252 -4.51 -12.06 1.06
N PHE A 253 -3.65 -12.28 2.05
CA PHE A 253 -2.24 -11.97 1.93
C PHE A 253 -1.59 -12.75 0.79
N GLY A 254 -0.68 -12.12 0.06
CA GLY A 254 0.21 -12.83 -0.86
C GLY A 254 1.12 -13.80 -0.10
N PRO A 255 1.62 -14.86 -0.77
CA PRO A 255 2.62 -15.77 -0.18
C PRO A 255 3.88 -15.06 0.34
N THR A 256 4.46 -14.17 -0.45
CA THR A 256 5.68 -13.42 -0.09
C THR A 256 5.47 -12.47 1.10
N PRO A 257 4.41 -11.61 1.14
CA PRO A 257 4.07 -10.84 2.32
C PRO A 257 3.84 -11.68 3.57
N TRP A 258 3.10 -12.78 3.45
CA TRP A 258 2.83 -13.68 4.58
C TRP A 258 4.12 -14.27 5.15
N ALA A 259 4.96 -14.84 4.30
CA ALA A 259 6.25 -15.42 4.71
C ALA A 259 7.18 -14.38 5.34
N SER A 260 7.11 -13.12 4.89
CA SER A 260 8.01 -12.06 5.37
C SER A 260 7.61 -11.47 6.72
N ALA A 261 6.32 -11.44 7.06
CA ALA A 261 5.89 -10.61 8.18
C ALA A 261 4.73 -11.14 9.02
N SER A 262 4.15 -12.31 8.76
CA SER A 262 3.00 -12.79 9.54
C SER A 262 3.30 -12.96 11.05
N ASP A 263 4.54 -13.22 11.39
CA ASP A 263 5.05 -13.33 12.76
C ASP A 263 5.51 -11.99 13.37
N LEU A 264 5.55 -10.94 12.58
CA LEU A 264 5.95 -9.59 12.99
C LEU A 264 4.75 -8.67 13.29
N LEU A 265 3.55 -9.07 12.85
CA LEU A 265 2.34 -8.28 13.04
C LEU A 265 1.77 -8.46 14.43
N ASP A 266 1.13 -7.39 14.92
CA ASP A 266 0.29 -7.50 16.11
C ASP A 266 -0.89 -8.45 15.83
N PRO A 267 -1.28 -9.30 16.79
CA PRO A 267 -2.41 -10.21 16.60
C PRO A 267 -3.75 -9.49 16.45
N THR A 268 -3.83 -8.21 16.85
CA THR A 268 -5.04 -7.40 16.71
C THR A 268 -5.15 -6.84 15.30
N VAL A 269 -6.32 -6.99 14.69
CA VAL A 269 -6.67 -6.37 13.40
C VAL A 269 -7.89 -5.46 13.61
N LEU A 270 -7.79 -4.23 13.16
CA LEU A 270 -8.90 -3.29 13.21
C LEU A 270 -9.68 -3.35 11.89
N SER A 271 -10.97 -3.65 11.96
CA SER A 271 -11.87 -3.69 10.80
C SER A 271 -12.79 -2.49 10.79
N VAL A 272 -12.90 -1.79 9.65
CA VAL A 272 -13.69 -0.57 9.51
C VAL A 272 -14.78 -0.73 8.43
N SER A 273 -15.94 -0.14 8.70
CA SER A 273 -17.08 -0.11 7.77
C SER A 273 -16.94 1.00 6.72
N ASN A 274 -17.71 0.89 5.63
CA ASN A 274 -17.80 1.95 4.62
C ASN A 274 -18.23 3.31 5.20
N ALA A 275 -19.12 3.31 6.19
CA ALA A 275 -19.55 4.53 6.87
C ALA A 275 -18.42 5.20 7.67
N GLN A 276 -17.60 4.40 8.38
CA GLN A 276 -16.43 4.89 9.11
C GLN A 276 -15.36 5.43 8.15
N ILE A 277 -15.13 4.76 7.03
CA ILE A 277 -14.20 5.23 5.98
C ILE A 277 -14.67 6.58 5.42
N GLY A 278 -15.94 6.70 5.03
CA GLY A 278 -16.48 7.98 4.52
C GLY A 278 -16.42 9.12 5.55
N LYS A 279 -16.70 8.83 6.84
CA LYS A 279 -16.50 9.81 7.92
C LYS A 279 -15.03 10.23 8.05
N ALA A 280 -14.09 9.28 7.96
CA ALA A 280 -12.67 9.58 8.04
C ALA A 280 -12.18 10.41 6.85
N MET A 281 -12.67 10.17 5.63
CA MET A 281 -12.38 11.03 4.47
C MET A 281 -12.79 12.48 4.72
N ARG A 282 -13.99 12.68 5.30
CA ARG A 282 -14.45 14.01 5.69
C ARG A 282 -13.56 14.64 6.77
N VAL A 283 -13.15 13.90 7.79
CA VAL A 283 -12.25 14.38 8.84
C VAL A 283 -10.89 14.75 8.26
N ALA A 284 -10.30 13.92 7.38
CA ALA A 284 -9.06 14.25 6.70
C ALA A 284 -9.17 15.56 5.91
N PHE A 285 -10.26 15.75 5.19
CA PHE A 285 -10.49 16.97 4.40
C PHE A 285 -10.71 18.19 5.30
N VAL A 286 -11.58 18.10 6.31
CA VAL A 286 -11.98 19.24 7.14
C VAL A 286 -10.91 19.59 8.19
N GLU A 287 -10.33 18.60 8.89
CA GLU A 287 -9.43 18.85 10.03
C GLU A 287 -7.95 18.86 9.63
N MET A 288 -7.58 18.05 8.63
CA MET A 288 -6.18 17.96 8.19
C MET A 288 -5.91 18.74 6.89
N LYS A 289 -6.96 19.20 6.17
CA LYS A 289 -6.87 19.84 4.85
C LYS A 289 -6.20 18.92 3.81
N GLN A 290 -6.45 17.60 3.95
CA GLN A 290 -5.88 16.58 3.08
C GLN A 290 -6.96 15.91 2.23
N VAL A 291 -6.67 15.72 0.95
CA VAL A 291 -7.47 14.91 0.04
C VAL A 291 -6.93 13.48 0.08
N VAL A 292 -7.77 12.55 0.51
CA VAL A 292 -7.40 11.13 0.63
C VAL A 292 -8.42 10.25 -0.10
N GLU A 293 -7.95 9.18 -0.72
CA GLU A 293 -8.83 8.14 -1.25
C GLU A 293 -9.41 7.29 -0.12
N PRO A 294 -10.51 6.53 -0.32
CA PRO A 294 -11.08 5.68 0.71
C PRO A 294 -10.06 4.74 1.37
N ALA A 295 -9.15 4.15 0.58
CA ALA A 295 -8.07 3.30 1.11
C ALA A 295 -7.09 4.08 2.02
N GLY A 296 -6.79 5.34 1.67
CA GLY A 296 -5.96 6.24 2.46
C GLY A 296 -6.57 6.66 3.79
N ALA A 297 -7.91 6.64 3.88
CA ALA A 297 -8.65 7.02 5.08
C ALA A 297 -8.83 5.88 6.10
N LEU A 298 -8.47 4.61 5.76
CA LEU A 298 -8.74 3.46 6.63
C LEU A 298 -8.13 3.60 8.03
N THR A 299 -6.87 4.02 8.11
CA THR A 299 -6.17 4.13 9.40
C THR A 299 -6.75 5.24 10.27
N LEU A 300 -7.17 6.35 9.67
CA LEU A 300 -7.90 7.40 10.37
C LEU A 300 -9.30 6.91 10.81
N ALA A 301 -9.98 6.11 9.98
CA ALA A 301 -11.25 5.51 10.36
C ALA A 301 -11.11 4.60 11.58
N ALA A 302 -10.04 3.79 11.63
CA ALA A 302 -9.74 2.93 12.76
C ALA A 302 -9.42 3.72 14.03
N LEU A 303 -8.62 4.78 13.95
CA LEU A 303 -8.32 5.66 15.09
C LEU A 303 -9.57 6.31 15.68
N LEU A 304 -10.53 6.69 14.84
CA LEU A 304 -11.79 7.32 15.25
C LEU A 304 -12.87 6.32 15.69
N ALA A 305 -12.62 5.03 15.50
CA ALA A 305 -13.56 3.97 15.86
C ALA A 305 -13.50 3.64 17.36
N PRO A 306 -14.63 3.29 17.99
CA PRO A 306 -14.66 2.91 19.42
C PRO A 306 -13.71 1.77 19.78
N GLU A 307 -13.48 0.83 18.85
CA GLU A 307 -12.62 -0.33 19.00
C GLU A 307 -11.15 0.05 19.29
N PHE A 308 -10.70 1.20 18.79
CA PHE A 308 -9.36 1.72 19.09
C PHE A 308 -9.19 2.08 20.57
N GLY A 309 -10.27 2.41 21.26
CA GLY A 309 -10.25 2.72 22.69
C GLY A 309 -9.67 1.60 23.55
N ALA A 310 -9.94 0.35 23.20
CA ALA A 310 -9.39 -0.83 23.89
C ALA A 310 -7.87 -0.97 23.68
N LEU A 311 -7.36 -0.63 22.52
CA LEU A 311 -5.92 -0.62 22.23
C LEU A 311 -5.23 0.54 22.96
N ARG A 312 -5.84 1.74 22.95
CA ARG A 312 -5.35 2.90 23.69
C ARG A 312 -5.25 2.61 25.20
N ALA A 313 -6.23 1.93 25.77
CA ALA A 313 -6.22 1.55 27.19
C ALA A 313 -5.05 0.61 27.57
N GLN A 314 -4.39 -0.01 26.58
CA GLN A 314 -3.17 -0.80 26.76
C GLN A 314 -1.88 0.06 26.80
N GLY A 315 -1.99 1.39 26.89
CA GLY A 315 -0.87 2.30 27.08
C GLY A 315 -0.32 2.94 25.80
N LEU A 316 -1.07 2.90 24.68
CA LEU A 316 -0.64 3.60 23.47
C LEU A 316 -0.77 5.13 23.65
N VAL A 317 0.35 5.84 23.58
CA VAL A 317 0.45 7.30 23.67
C VAL A 317 0.77 7.91 22.31
N HIS A 318 1.66 7.31 21.55
CA HIS A 318 2.13 7.78 20.25
C HIS A 318 1.83 6.74 19.15
N VAL A 319 0.96 7.08 18.22
CA VAL A 319 0.52 6.16 17.17
C VAL A 319 0.73 6.76 15.80
N ALA A 320 1.50 6.07 14.95
CA ALA A 320 1.60 6.42 13.53
C ALA A 320 0.45 5.77 12.74
N ALA A 321 -0.11 6.51 11.79
CA ALA A 321 -1.16 6.03 10.87
C ALA A 321 -0.74 6.32 9.42
N VAL A 322 -0.66 5.27 8.60
CA VAL A 322 -0.23 5.42 7.19
C VAL A 322 -1.41 5.86 6.34
N VAL A 323 -1.36 7.07 5.81
CA VAL A 323 -2.33 7.62 4.83
C VAL A 323 -1.84 7.22 3.43
N CYS A 324 -2.27 6.06 2.96
CA CYS A 324 -1.58 5.31 1.90
C CYS A 324 -1.78 5.84 0.48
N GLY A 325 -2.80 6.67 0.22
CA GLY A 325 -3.06 7.24 -1.11
C GLY A 325 -4.13 8.32 -1.12
N GLY A 326 -4.09 9.16 -2.16
CA GLY A 326 -4.99 10.30 -2.36
C GLY A 326 -5.66 10.35 -3.73
N ASN A 327 -5.49 9.32 -4.56
CA ASN A 327 -6.03 9.30 -5.93
C ASN A 327 -7.54 8.96 -5.92
N VAL A 328 -8.34 9.96 -5.65
CA VAL A 328 -9.81 9.89 -5.60
C VAL A 328 -10.40 10.83 -6.66
N ASP A 329 -11.49 10.41 -7.32
CA ASP A 329 -12.24 11.33 -8.18
C ASP A 329 -13.08 12.32 -7.36
N LEU A 330 -13.37 13.46 -7.97
CA LEU A 330 -14.05 14.56 -7.30
C LEU A 330 -15.47 14.16 -6.85
N GLU A 331 -16.19 13.40 -7.66
CA GLU A 331 -17.57 13.00 -7.31
C GLU A 331 -17.60 12.08 -6.09
N LEU A 332 -16.70 11.09 -6.05
CA LEU A 332 -16.56 10.19 -4.90
C LEU A 332 -16.16 10.99 -3.66
N LEU A 333 -15.21 11.89 -3.79
CA LEU A 333 -14.80 12.78 -2.69
C LEU A 333 -15.98 13.58 -2.17
N MET A 334 -16.72 14.26 -3.04
CA MET A 334 -17.85 15.11 -2.66
C MET A 334 -18.98 14.36 -1.99
N ARG A 335 -19.28 13.11 -2.39
CA ARG A 335 -20.27 12.26 -1.73
C ARG A 335 -19.97 12.04 -0.23
N HIS A 336 -18.70 12.08 0.16
CA HIS A 336 -18.29 11.82 1.54
C HIS A 336 -17.93 13.08 2.32
N VAL A 337 -17.47 14.17 1.66
CA VAL A 337 -17.04 15.38 2.36
C VAL A 337 -18.10 16.46 2.41
N ALA A 338 -19.06 16.47 1.48
CA ALA A 338 -20.17 17.42 1.51
C ALA A 338 -21.01 17.28 2.81
N PRO A 339 -21.57 18.38 3.32
CA PRO A 339 -22.54 18.30 4.40
C PRO A 339 -23.69 17.39 3.98
N ARG A 340 -24.10 16.47 4.86
CA ARG A 340 -25.36 15.76 4.66
C ARG A 340 -26.47 16.76 5.00
N SER A 341 -27.31 17.08 3.99
CA SER A 341 -28.54 17.83 4.17
C SER A 341 -29.48 17.14 5.15
#